data_79c7ec61e7360f73911b801c1c38d651
#
_entry.id   79c7ec61e7360f73911b801c1c38d651
#
_cell.length_a   1.000
_cell.length_b   1.000
_cell.length_c   1.000
_cell.angle_alpha   90.00
_cell.angle_beta   90.00
_cell.angle_gamma   90.00
#
_symmetry.space_group_name_H-M   'P 1'
#
loop_
_entity.id
_entity.type
_entity.pdbx_description
1 polymer ?
#
loop_
_entity_poly.entity_id
_entity_poly.type
_entity_poly.pdbx_seq_one_letter_code
_entity_poly.pdbx_strand_id
1 'polypeptide(L)'
;MAIGVERAVSGIRGAGGGAADVQELGHELSRALSGLVPHDGYMLAGLDPLSQVSCFLSGEHTYSYPSLRHVLLGEFEVSDRHPFTDLWHGASQVGVLGSGVREERNSLRLNEVMAPQGFGSELRIALVAGGLMWGTLALLRERGRACFTAAEAVHAQCLVAPLAHALRRFVARRPPRPLRSARPPAVIVVDGADRIRSATPGSAYWLRACLPGFLGTDDILPITYWHSTFMARSLKGPVVNRVPHPDGWIETRAQPLAGAAAGELAITIQPATTRTLLPALTAWYGVTPREAAVLHEAVEGLPGKQIARRLDVSPHTVNDHLKALYRKFGVSAREELLAALAH
;
A
#
# COMPACT_ATOMS: atom_id res chain seq x y z
N MET A 1 -25.37 -0.78 18.75
CA MET A 1 -23.95 -1.10 18.47
C MET A 1 -23.77 -2.10 17.32
N ALA A 2 -24.32 -3.30 17.37
CA ALA A 2 -24.19 -4.33 16.31
C ALA A 2 -24.63 -3.85 14.91
N ILE A 3 -25.81 -3.25 14.77
CA ILE A 3 -26.38 -2.78 13.50
C ILE A 3 -25.47 -1.73 12.80
N GLY A 4 -24.85 -0.84 13.58
CA GLY A 4 -23.91 0.17 13.01
C GLY A 4 -22.64 -0.46 12.44
N VAL A 5 -22.05 -1.42 13.16
CA VAL A 5 -20.87 -2.17 12.71
C VAL A 5 -21.18 -3.01 11.46
N GLU A 6 -22.31 -3.70 11.43
CA GLU A 6 -22.74 -4.49 10.26
C GLU A 6 -22.92 -3.62 9.01
N ARG A 7 -23.53 -2.44 9.17
CA ARG A 7 -23.68 -1.48 8.06
C ARG A 7 -22.32 -0.99 7.55
N ALA A 8 -21.40 -0.64 8.46
CA ALA A 8 -20.05 -0.22 8.09
C ALA A 8 -19.30 -1.35 7.37
N VAL A 9 -19.33 -2.59 7.87
CA VAL A 9 -18.72 -3.76 7.23
C VAL A 9 -19.31 -4.00 5.84
N SER A 10 -20.61 -3.84 5.66
CA SER A 10 -21.28 -3.96 4.34
C SER A 10 -20.79 -2.89 3.38
N GLY A 11 -20.72 -1.63 3.81
CA GLY A 11 -20.18 -0.51 3.02
C GLY A 11 -18.72 -0.72 2.64
N ILE A 12 -17.88 -1.12 3.60
CA ILE A 12 -16.46 -1.43 3.38
C ILE A 12 -16.28 -2.57 2.34
N ARG A 13 -17.09 -3.62 2.42
CA ARG A 13 -17.06 -4.70 1.42
C ARG A 13 -17.47 -4.21 0.03
N GLY A 14 -18.50 -3.36 -0.03
CA GLY A 14 -18.93 -2.71 -1.27
C GLY A 14 -17.80 -1.91 -1.91
N ALA A 15 -17.14 -1.04 -1.15
CA ALA A 15 -16.01 -0.22 -1.60
C ALA A 15 -14.89 -1.06 -2.21
N GLY A 16 -14.44 -2.11 -1.53
CA GLY A 16 -13.37 -2.99 -2.04
C GLY A 16 -13.74 -3.76 -3.31
N GLY A 17 -15.03 -3.92 -3.61
CA GLY A 17 -15.53 -4.60 -4.81
C GLY A 17 -15.99 -3.66 -5.93
N GLY A 18 -16.35 -2.41 -5.63
CA GLY A 18 -16.99 -1.46 -6.55
C GLY A 18 -16.10 -0.34 -7.04
N ALA A 19 -15.21 0.18 -6.20
CA ALA A 19 -14.41 1.35 -6.52
C ALA A 19 -13.61 1.21 -7.83
N ALA A 20 -13.70 2.20 -8.70
CA ALA A 20 -13.03 2.20 -9.99
C ALA A 20 -11.54 2.54 -9.82
N ASP A 21 -11.24 3.47 -8.93
CA ASP A 21 -9.89 3.94 -8.67
C ASP A 21 -9.60 4.08 -7.16
N VAL A 22 -8.38 4.51 -6.83
CA VAL A 22 -7.90 4.65 -5.46
C VAL A 22 -8.61 5.79 -4.72
N GLN A 23 -8.97 6.87 -5.40
CA GLN A 23 -9.65 8.00 -4.77
C GLN A 23 -11.09 7.61 -4.40
N GLU A 24 -11.79 6.93 -5.28
CA GLU A 24 -13.11 6.40 -5.00
C GLU A 24 -13.08 5.38 -3.87
N LEU A 25 -12.07 4.48 -3.84
CA LEU A 25 -11.89 3.54 -2.73
C LEU A 25 -11.78 4.29 -1.39
N GLY A 26 -10.91 5.29 -1.31
CA GLY A 26 -10.71 6.06 -0.08
C GLY A 26 -11.98 6.78 0.37
N HIS A 27 -12.67 7.45 -0.56
CA HIS A 27 -13.92 8.14 -0.32
C HIS A 27 -15.01 7.19 0.20
N GLU A 28 -15.20 6.05 -0.46
CA GLU A 28 -16.19 5.03 -0.06
C GLU A 28 -15.89 4.42 1.31
N LEU A 29 -14.61 4.14 1.62
CA LEU A 29 -14.19 3.63 2.93
C LEU A 29 -14.42 4.69 4.02
N SER A 30 -14.05 5.95 3.79
CA SER A 30 -14.31 7.07 4.69
C SER A 30 -15.81 7.20 4.98
N ARG A 31 -16.64 7.19 3.94
CA ARG A 31 -18.10 7.26 4.06
C ARG A 31 -18.67 6.09 4.87
N ALA A 32 -18.17 4.87 4.66
CA ALA A 32 -18.62 3.70 5.42
C ALA A 32 -18.26 3.78 6.91
N LEU A 33 -17.15 4.46 7.25
CA LEU A 33 -16.68 4.65 8.62
C LEU A 33 -17.40 5.79 9.34
N SER A 34 -17.82 6.84 8.64
CA SER A 34 -18.28 8.12 9.20
C SER A 34 -19.43 8.00 10.22
N GLY A 35 -20.28 6.98 10.07
CA GLY A 35 -21.39 6.73 11.00
C GLY A 35 -20.97 6.12 12.35
N LEU A 36 -19.78 5.53 12.45
CA LEU A 36 -19.23 4.92 13.67
C LEU A 36 -18.07 5.71 14.25
N VAL A 37 -17.26 6.29 13.38
CA VAL A 37 -16.09 7.10 13.71
C VAL A 37 -16.19 8.38 12.90
N PRO A 38 -16.99 9.36 13.33
CA PRO A 38 -17.14 10.64 12.64
C PRO A 38 -15.79 11.35 12.51
N HIS A 39 -15.46 11.84 11.33
CA HIS A 39 -14.21 12.52 11.00
C HIS A 39 -14.44 13.57 9.93
N ASP A 40 -13.50 14.48 9.76
CA ASP A 40 -13.57 15.58 8.79
C ASP A 40 -12.71 15.29 7.56
N GLY A 41 -11.63 14.55 7.75
CA GLY A 41 -10.73 14.17 6.66
C GLY A 41 -10.12 12.79 6.86
N TYR A 42 -9.52 12.27 5.81
CA TYR A 42 -8.84 10.97 5.85
C TYR A 42 -7.61 10.93 4.95
N MET A 43 -6.70 9.99 5.26
CA MET A 43 -5.59 9.59 4.41
C MET A 43 -5.47 8.07 4.44
N LEU A 44 -5.63 7.45 3.27
CA LEU A 44 -5.47 6.02 3.04
C LEU A 44 -4.19 5.77 2.25
N ALA A 45 -3.35 4.86 2.70
CA ALA A 45 -2.22 4.35 1.93
C ALA A 45 -2.32 2.83 1.77
N GLY A 46 -2.13 2.33 0.56
CA GLY A 46 -1.88 0.91 0.32
C GLY A 46 -0.37 0.64 0.32
N LEU A 47 0.04 -0.49 0.90
CA LEU A 47 1.45 -0.87 1.02
C LEU A 47 1.77 -2.10 0.18
N ASP A 48 2.93 -2.12 -0.46
CA ASP A 48 3.49 -3.33 -1.04
C ASP A 48 3.77 -4.34 0.10
N PRO A 49 3.18 -5.54 0.09
CA PRO A 49 3.29 -6.47 1.21
C PRO A 49 4.71 -6.98 1.47
N LEU A 50 5.63 -6.81 0.53
CA LEU A 50 7.01 -7.26 0.66
C LEU A 50 7.96 -6.16 1.15
N SER A 51 7.84 -4.97 0.60
CA SER A 51 8.71 -3.83 0.96
C SER A 51 8.12 -2.94 2.06
N GLN A 52 6.81 -3.06 2.32
CA GLN A 52 6.05 -2.18 3.21
C GLN A 52 6.10 -0.69 2.79
N VAL A 53 6.45 -0.43 1.55
CA VAL A 53 6.45 0.92 0.97
C VAL A 53 5.08 1.23 0.39
N SER A 54 4.66 2.48 0.50
CA SER A 54 3.39 2.96 -0.07
C SER A 54 3.38 2.77 -1.58
N CYS A 55 2.37 2.05 -2.09
CA CYS A 55 2.19 1.81 -3.52
C CYS A 55 1.04 2.62 -4.12
N PHE A 56 0.15 3.16 -3.31
CA PHE A 56 -0.87 4.15 -3.70
C PHE A 56 -1.38 4.93 -2.49
N LEU A 57 -1.98 6.10 -2.76
CA LEU A 57 -2.50 7.01 -1.76
C LEU A 57 -3.86 7.56 -2.20
N SER A 58 -4.75 7.76 -1.23
CA SER A 58 -5.99 8.53 -1.36
C SER A 58 -6.15 9.40 -0.13
N GLY A 59 -6.67 10.60 -0.30
CA GLY A 59 -6.94 11.47 0.83
C GLY A 59 -7.88 12.60 0.45
N GLU A 60 -8.64 13.03 1.42
CA GLU A 60 -9.56 14.15 1.31
C GLU A 60 -9.50 14.94 2.61
N HIS A 61 -9.43 16.26 2.53
CA HIS A 61 -9.25 17.14 3.68
C HIS A 61 -8.20 16.61 4.66
N THR A 62 -6.97 16.49 4.16
CA THR A 62 -5.84 15.89 4.88
C THR A 62 -4.63 16.82 4.87
N TYR A 63 -3.49 16.32 5.31
CA TYR A 63 -2.24 17.08 5.37
C TYR A 63 -1.81 17.62 4.02
N SER A 64 -1.25 18.84 4.02
CA SER A 64 -0.60 19.38 2.83
C SER A 64 0.58 18.53 2.40
N TYR A 65 0.94 18.59 1.12
CA TYR A 65 2.01 17.78 0.55
C TYR A 65 3.37 17.92 1.29
N PRO A 66 3.86 19.11 1.66
CA PRO A 66 5.09 19.22 2.45
C PRO A 66 4.99 18.56 3.83
N SER A 67 3.82 18.62 4.46
CA SER A 67 3.60 18.05 5.79
C SER A 67 3.49 16.54 5.77
N LEU A 68 3.01 15.94 4.68
CA LEU A 68 3.02 14.50 4.50
C LEU A 68 4.43 13.91 4.57
N ARG A 69 5.44 14.65 4.10
CA ARG A 69 6.83 14.23 4.23
C ARG A 69 7.26 14.14 5.70
N HIS A 70 6.91 15.12 6.52
CA HIS A 70 7.21 15.10 7.95
C HIS A 70 6.48 13.95 8.65
N VAL A 71 5.22 13.68 8.31
CA VAL A 71 4.47 12.53 8.82
C VAL A 71 5.17 11.22 8.50
N LEU A 72 5.61 11.03 7.25
CA LEU A 72 6.33 9.81 6.84
C LEU A 72 7.69 9.66 7.54
N LEU A 73 8.45 10.73 7.68
CA LEU A 73 9.72 10.68 8.40
C LEU A 73 9.51 10.40 9.89
N GLY A 74 8.48 11.00 10.49
CA GLY A 74 8.11 10.77 11.89
C GLY A 74 7.69 9.33 12.21
N GLU A 75 7.29 8.53 11.19
CA GLU A 75 7.03 7.09 11.38
C GLU A 75 8.26 6.31 11.85
N PHE A 76 9.46 6.83 11.58
CA PHE A 76 10.73 6.18 11.86
C PHE A 76 11.51 6.86 13.00
N GLU A 77 10.99 7.97 13.53
CA GLU A 77 11.57 8.67 14.66
C GLU A 77 10.96 8.13 15.98
N VAL A 78 11.83 7.82 16.93
CA VAL A 78 11.49 7.18 18.22
C VAL A 78 10.55 8.02 19.09
N SER A 79 10.35 9.30 18.79
CA SER A 79 9.59 10.23 19.60
C SER A 79 8.10 10.38 19.25
N ASP A 80 7.64 9.83 18.15
CA ASP A 80 6.26 9.99 17.74
C ASP A 80 5.34 8.90 18.29
N ARG A 81 4.10 9.27 18.63
CA ARG A 81 3.11 8.34 19.20
C ARG A 81 2.38 7.58 18.11
N HIS A 82 2.18 6.29 18.37
CA HIS A 82 1.42 5.39 17.50
C HIS A 82 1.96 5.35 16.07
N PRO A 83 3.29 5.13 15.85
CA PRO A 83 3.76 4.85 14.51
C PRO A 83 3.08 3.58 13.98
N PHE A 84 2.83 3.51 12.68
CA PHE A 84 2.08 2.38 12.11
C PHE A 84 2.79 1.03 12.31
N THR A 85 4.11 1.03 12.42
CA THR A 85 4.90 -0.17 12.74
C THR A 85 4.58 -0.72 14.14
N ASP A 86 4.39 0.15 15.14
CA ASP A 86 4.02 -0.26 16.50
C ASP A 86 2.56 -0.75 16.54
N LEU A 87 1.67 -0.08 15.82
CA LEU A 87 0.28 -0.54 15.67
C LEU A 87 0.19 -1.89 14.94
N TRP A 88 1.05 -2.13 13.96
CA TRP A 88 1.09 -3.41 13.25
C TRP A 88 1.42 -4.58 14.18
N HIS A 89 2.43 -4.42 15.03
CA HIS A 89 2.94 -5.48 15.92
C HIS A 89 2.30 -5.44 17.32
N GLY A 90 1.56 -4.38 17.62
CA GLY A 90 0.94 -4.16 18.92
C GLY A 90 -0.32 -4.99 19.18
N ALA A 91 -0.78 -4.97 20.41
CA ALA A 91 -2.06 -5.58 20.79
C ALA A 91 -3.27 -4.84 20.19
N SER A 92 -3.14 -3.57 19.88
CA SER A 92 -4.14 -2.74 19.19
C SER A 92 -3.56 -2.23 17.88
N GLN A 93 -4.31 -2.37 16.79
CA GLN A 93 -3.99 -1.80 15.49
C GLN A 93 -4.52 -0.37 15.33
N VAL A 94 -5.07 0.20 16.41
CA VAL A 94 -5.64 1.55 16.43
C VAL A 94 -4.95 2.39 17.48
N GLY A 95 -4.59 3.63 17.13
CA GLY A 95 -4.01 4.63 18.01
C GLY A 95 -4.72 5.97 17.85
N VAL A 96 -4.84 6.73 18.93
CA VAL A 96 -5.43 8.08 18.94
C VAL A 96 -4.38 9.08 19.39
N LEU A 97 -4.25 10.18 18.65
CA LEU A 97 -3.44 11.35 19.00
C LEU A 97 -4.35 12.58 19.10
N GLY A 98 -4.06 13.48 20.04
CA GLY A 98 -4.88 14.64 20.34
C GLY A 98 -6.00 14.32 21.33
N SER A 99 -5.85 13.26 22.14
CA SER A 99 -6.79 12.90 23.21
C SER A 99 -6.70 13.84 24.43
N GLY A 100 -5.67 14.71 24.47
CA GLY A 100 -5.43 15.65 25.55
C GLY A 100 -4.68 15.06 26.74
N VAL A 101 -4.19 13.82 26.63
CA VAL A 101 -3.35 13.23 27.67
C VAL A 101 -1.99 13.94 27.77
N ARG A 102 -1.42 13.96 28.98
CA ARG A 102 -0.19 14.73 29.26
C ARG A 102 0.99 14.35 28.36
N GLU A 103 1.09 13.07 28.04
CA GLU A 103 2.18 12.51 27.23
C GLU A 103 2.16 12.97 25.76
N GLU A 104 1.02 13.48 25.27
CA GLU A 104 0.89 13.99 23.90
C GLU A 104 1.39 15.43 23.72
N ARG A 105 1.62 16.16 24.83
CA ARG A 105 2.02 17.58 24.78
C ARG A 105 3.31 17.82 23.99
N ASN A 106 4.20 16.83 23.94
CA ASN A 106 5.49 16.90 23.26
C ASN A 106 5.48 16.16 21.89
N SER A 107 4.31 15.74 21.39
CA SER A 107 4.24 15.13 20.06
C SER A 107 4.56 16.16 18.98
N LEU A 108 5.61 15.93 18.23
CA LEU A 108 6.00 16.78 17.10
C LEU A 108 4.89 16.77 16.02
N ARG A 109 4.31 15.60 15.74
CA ARG A 109 3.21 15.49 14.79
C ARG A 109 2.01 16.34 15.17
N LEU A 110 1.58 16.30 16.45
CA LEU A 110 0.46 17.09 16.92
C LEU A 110 0.73 18.60 16.83
N ASN A 111 1.93 19.02 17.27
CA ASN A 111 2.25 20.44 17.42
C ASN A 111 2.76 21.09 16.14
N GLU A 112 3.58 20.38 15.36
CA GLU A 112 4.29 20.95 14.19
C GLU A 112 3.63 20.60 12.87
N VAL A 113 2.83 19.53 12.83
CA VAL A 113 2.16 19.09 11.59
C VAL A 113 0.67 19.33 11.66
N MET A 114 -0.02 18.78 12.65
CA MET A 114 -1.49 18.79 12.72
C MET A 114 -2.03 20.18 13.05
N ALA A 115 -1.55 20.78 14.13
CA ALA A 115 -2.08 22.04 14.64
C ALA A 115 -1.94 23.21 13.65
N PRO A 116 -0.81 23.40 12.93
CA PRO A 116 -0.69 24.45 11.90
C PRO A 116 -1.65 24.28 10.72
N GLN A 117 -2.14 23.06 10.47
CA GLN A 117 -3.08 22.75 9.39
C GLN A 117 -4.54 22.68 9.84
N GLY A 118 -4.81 23.08 11.06
CA GLY A 118 -6.17 23.14 11.59
C GLY A 118 -6.70 21.84 12.16
N PHE A 119 -5.89 20.77 12.26
CA PHE A 119 -6.31 19.51 12.88
C PHE A 119 -5.99 19.46 14.36
N GLY A 120 -6.92 18.90 15.15
CA GLY A 120 -6.80 18.75 16.58
C GLY A 120 -6.70 17.31 17.08
N SER A 121 -7.16 16.34 16.28
CA SER A 121 -7.11 14.92 16.66
C SER A 121 -6.96 14.03 15.44
N GLU A 122 -6.21 12.94 15.60
CA GLU A 122 -5.97 11.90 14.58
C GLU A 122 -6.25 10.52 15.17
N LEU A 123 -6.96 9.67 14.42
CA LEU A 123 -7.13 8.26 14.72
C LEU A 123 -6.46 7.45 13.62
N ARG A 124 -5.46 6.67 13.98
CA ARG A 124 -4.67 5.82 13.08
C ARG A 124 -5.11 4.38 13.13
N ILE A 125 -5.17 3.73 12.00
CA ILE A 125 -5.53 2.32 11.84
C ILE A 125 -4.49 1.64 10.96
N ALA A 126 -3.73 0.69 11.51
CA ALA A 126 -2.92 -0.23 10.72
C ALA A 126 -3.85 -1.31 10.13
N LEU A 127 -3.94 -1.40 8.81
CA LEU A 127 -4.83 -2.33 8.11
C LEU A 127 -4.20 -3.72 8.04
N VAL A 128 -4.37 -4.49 9.10
CA VAL A 128 -3.70 -5.79 9.29
C VAL A 128 -4.67 -6.95 9.03
N ALA A 129 -4.22 -7.92 8.26
CA ALA A 129 -4.91 -9.20 8.09
C ALA A 129 -3.90 -10.31 7.75
N GLY A 130 -4.03 -11.47 8.40
CA GLY A 130 -3.13 -12.61 8.18
C GLY A 130 -1.67 -12.33 8.56
N GLY A 131 -1.42 -11.48 9.55
CA GLY A 131 -0.08 -11.10 10.01
C GLY A 131 0.64 -10.06 9.14
N LEU A 132 0.05 -9.64 8.01
CA LEU A 132 0.61 -8.62 7.12
C LEU A 132 -0.14 -7.29 7.27
N MET A 133 0.59 -6.19 7.19
CA MET A 133 0.01 -4.86 7.05
C MET A 133 -0.16 -4.54 5.56
N TRP A 134 -1.41 -4.32 5.15
CA TRP A 134 -1.81 -4.08 3.75
C TRP A 134 -1.91 -2.60 3.41
N GLY A 135 -2.00 -1.79 4.43
CA GLY A 135 -2.14 -0.36 4.29
C GLY A 135 -2.31 0.33 5.62
N THR A 136 -2.46 1.63 5.56
CA THR A 136 -2.69 2.50 6.71
C THR A 136 -3.86 3.44 6.43
N LEU A 137 -4.63 3.76 7.46
CA LEU A 137 -5.69 4.75 7.38
C LEU A 137 -5.56 5.70 8.57
N ALA A 138 -5.47 6.99 8.28
CA ALA A 138 -5.57 8.05 9.26
C ALA A 138 -6.90 8.79 9.06
N LEU A 139 -7.65 8.99 10.14
CA LEU A 139 -8.86 9.80 10.21
C LEU A 139 -8.53 11.07 10.99
N LEU A 140 -8.97 12.21 10.48
CA LEU A 140 -8.63 13.53 11.02
C LEU A 140 -9.86 14.28 11.51
N ARG A 141 -9.72 15.00 12.61
CA ARG A 141 -10.72 15.96 13.09
C ARG A 141 -10.12 17.35 13.18
N GLU A 142 -10.91 18.32 12.77
CA GLU A 142 -10.56 19.73 12.87
C GLU A 142 -10.38 20.18 14.32
N ARG A 143 -9.58 21.19 14.50
CA ARG A 143 -9.36 21.87 15.77
C ARG A 143 -10.67 22.47 16.27
N GLY A 144 -10.96 22.27 17.56
CA GLY A 144 -12.22 22.73 18.18
C GLY A 144 -13.33 21.68 18.20
N ARG A 145 -13.20 20.57 17.46
CA ARG A 145 -14.07 19.41 17.64
C ARG A 145 -13.60 18.52 18.80
N ALA A 146 -14.51 17.73 19.35
CA ALA A 146 -14.16 16.73 20.35
C ALA A 146 -13.13 15.73 19.78
N CYS A 147 -12.12 15.39 20.58
CA CYS A 147 -11.12 14.38 20.20
C CYS A 147 -11.77 13.02 19.99
N PHE A 148 -11.08 12.13 19.25
CA PHE A 148 -11.53 10.74 19.13
C PHE A 148 -11.57 10.07 20.51
N THR A 149 -12.65 9.35 20.78
CA THR A 149 -12.92 8.68 22.04
C THR A 149 -12.39 7.25 22.04
N ALA A 150 -12.21 6.67 23.25
CA ALA A 150 -11.89 5.25 23.39
C ALA A 150 -12.95 4.33 22.76
N ALA A 151 -14.23 4.71 22.81
CA ALA A 151 -15.31 3.94 22.19
C ALA A 151 -15.19 3.92 20.65
N GLU A 152 -14.83 5.04 20.05
CA GLU A 152 -14.58 5.13 18.60
C GLU A 152 -13.33 4.33 18.19
N ALA A 153 -12.28 4.35 19.02
CA ALA A 153 -11.10 3.50 18.80
C ALA A 153 -11.44 1.99 18.83
N VAL A 154 -12.31 1.57 19.76
CA VAL A 154 -12.81 0.18 19.81
C VAL A 154 -13.64 -0.15 18.57
N HIS A 155 -14.50 0.77 18.09
CA HIS A 155 -15.22 0.56 16.82
C HIS A 155 -14.27 0.43 15.65
N ALA A 156 -13.27 1.30 15.55
CA ALA A 156 -12.25 1.23 14.51
C ALA A 156 -11.47 -0.10 14.55
N GLN A 157 -11.14 -0.60 15.75
CA GLN A 157 -10.47 -1.88 15.94
C GLN A 157 -11.28 -3.06 15.37
N CYS A 158 -12.60 -3.06 15.53
CA CYS A 158 -13.47 -4.08 14.95
C CYS A 158 -13.48 -4.05 13.40
N LEU A 159 -13.10 -2.94 12.80
CA LEU A 159 -13.11 -2.73 11.35
C LEU A 159 -11.74 -2.95 10.67
N VAL A 160 -10.67 -3.19 11.43
CA VAL A 160 -9.31 -3.41 10.90
C VAL A 160 -9.29 -4.51 9.83
N ALA A 161 -9.75 -5.71 10.15
CA ALA A 161 -9.74 -6.83 9.21
C ALA A 161 -10.68 -6.60 8.01
N PRO A 162 -11.93 -6.12 8.17
CA PRO A 162 -12.77 -5.71 7.05
C PRO A 162 -12.11 -4.71 6.09
N LEU A 163 -11.46 -3.67 6.62
CA LEU A 163 -10.75 -2.66 5.82
C LEU A 163 -9.55 -3.26 5.07
N ALA A 164 -8.73 -4.04 5.75
CA ALA A 164 -7.61 -4.74 5.12
C ALA A 164 -8.07 -5.67 3.99
N HIS A 165 -9.16 -6.40 4.19
CA HIS A 165 -9.73 -7.25 3.16
C HIS A 165 -10.31 -6.47 1.98
N ALA A 166 -10.95 -5.32 2.22
CA ALA A 166 -11.46 -4.46 1.16
C ALA A 166 -10.33 -3.94 0.28
N LEU A 167 -9.23 -3.48 0.89
CA LEU A 167 -8.05 -3.00 0.20
C LEU A 167 -7.38 -4.11 -0.62
N ARG A 168 -7.22 -5.31 -0.05
CA ARG A 168 -6.73 -6.48 -0.80
C ARG A 168 -7.62 -6.82 -1.99
N ARG A 169 -8.94 -6.84 -1.80
CA ARG A 169 -9.90 -7.13 -2.86
C ARG A 169 -9.83 -6.09 -3.98
N PHE A 170 -9.69 -4.81 -3.64
CA PHE A 170 -9.50 -3.74 -4.61
C PHE A 170 -8.27 -3.98 -5.49
N VAL A 171 -7.14 -4.34 -4.88
CA VAL A 171 -5.89 -4.63 -5.61
C VAL A 171 -6.01 -5.94 -6.42
N ALA A 172 -6.58 -7.00 -5.84
CA ALA A 172 -6.72 -8.29 -6.50
C ALA A 172 -7.68 -8.30 -7.72
N ARG A 173 -8.45 -7.23 -7.92
CA ARG A 173 -9.23 -7.03 -9.16
C ARG A 173 -8.41 -6.53 -10.34
N ARG A 174 -7.17 -6.05 -10.09
CA ARG A 174 -6.27 -5.60 -11.15
C ARG A 174 -5.71 -6.81 -11.91
N PRO A 175 -5.41 -6.67 -13.21
CA PRO A 175 -4.77 -7.77 -13.96
C PRO A 175 -3.45 -8.18 -13.29
N PRO A 176 -3.19 -9.47 -13.08
CA PRO A 176 -1.97 -9.96 -12.42
C PRO A 176 -0.76 -10.00 -13.37
N ARG A 177 -0.64 -9.06 -14.26
CA ARG A 177 0.39 -9.00 -15.29
C ARG A 177 1.20 -7.70 -15.20
N PRO A 178 2.42 -7.67 -15.71
CA PRO A 178 3.14 -6.43 -15.98
C PRO A 178 2.31 -5.45 -16.80
N LEU A 179 2.50 -4.14 -16.55
CA LEU A 179 1.90 -3.11 -17.40
C LEU A 179 2.44 -3.23 -18.83
N ARG A 180 1.56 -3.27 -19.80
CA ARG A 180 1.98 -3.21 -21.22
C ARG A 180 2.30 -1.76 -21.57
N SER A 181 3.55 -1.50 -21.89
CA SER A 181 4.01 -0.17 -22.30
C SER A 181 5.07 -0.28 -23.37
N ALA A 182 4.90 0.47 -24.46
CA ALA A 182 5.94 0.66 -25.47
C ALA A 182 6.99 1.70 -25.06
N ARG A 183 6.80 2.38 -23.94
CA ARG A 183 7.73 3.40 -23.45
C ARG A 183 8.92 2.77 -22.76
N PRO A 184 10.14 3.27 -22.98
CA PRO A 184 11.31 2.79 -22.27
C PRO A 184 11.18 3.06 -20.75
N PRO A 185 11.87 2.29 -19.90
CA PRO A 185 12.01 2.57 -18.49
C PRO A 185 12.50 4.01 -18.24
N ALA A 186 12.01 4.62 -17.16
CA ALA A 186 12.53 5.90 -16.71
C ALA A 186 13.58 5.69 -15.62
N VAL A 187 14.59 6.55 -15.61
CA VAL A 187 15.55 6.69 -14.53
C VAL A 187 15.53 8.13 -14.05
N ILE A 188 15.40 8.31 -12.74
CA ILE A 188 15.39 9.60 -12.07
C ILE A 188 16.49 9.58 -11.01
N VAL A 189 17.37 10.57 -11.02
CA VAL A 189 18.38 10.75 -9.99
C VAL A 189 17.93 11.86 -9.06
N VAL A 190 17.97 11.58 -7.75
CA VAL A 190 17.61 12.53 -6.70
C VAL A 190 18.73 12.75 -5.72
N ASP A 191 18.80 13.95 -5.14
CA ASP A 191 19.72 14.26 -4.07
C ASP A 191 19.23 13.81 -2.68
N GLY A 192 20.01 14.08 -1.64
CA GLY A 192 19.66 13.74 -0.26
C GLY A 192 18.41 14.42 0.29
N ALA A 193 17.89 15.45 -0.40
CA ALA A 193 16.65 16.16 -0.08
C ALA A 193 15.48 15.74 -0.98
N ASP A 194 15.62 14.66 -1.78
CA ASP A 194 14.67 14.14 -2.75
C ASP A 194 14.32 15.12 -3.88
N ARG A 195 15.21 16.06 -4.20
CA ARG A 195 15.08 16.93 -5.37
C ARG A 195 15.61 16.21 -6.59
N ILE A 196 14.86 16.31 -7.69
CA ILE A 196 15.25 15.71 -8.97
C ILE A 196 16.47 16.46 -9.52
N ARG A 197 17.56 15.77 -9.71
CA ARG A 197 18.82 16.26 -10.29
C ARG A 197 18.88 16.02 -11.79
N SER A 198 18.44 14.86 -12.21
CA SER A 198 18.36 14.48 -13.62
C SER A 198 17.31 13.38 -13.81
N ALA A 199 16.75 13.32 -15.01
CA ALA A 199 15.79 12.29 -15.36
C ALA A 199 15.85 11.98 -16.86
N THR A 200 15.55 10.73 -17.22
CA THR A 200 15.43 10.35 -18.63
C THR A 200 14.17 10.95 -19.25
N PRO A 201 14.15 11.18 -20.59
CA PRO A 201 12.95 11.58 -21.29
C PRO A 201 11.78 10.64 -21.00
N GLY A 202 10.59 11.17 -20.78
CA GLY A 202 9.40 10.36 -20.49
C GLY A 202 9.18 10.01 -19.01
N SER A 203 10.09 10.39 -18.08
CA SER A 203 9.93 10.19 -16.63
C SER A 203 8.61 10.77 -16.10
N ALA A 204 8.18 11.92 -16.57
CA ALA A 204 6.92 12.54 -16.19
C ALA A 204 5.68 11.65 -16.50
N TYR A 205 5.73 10.85 -17.57
CA TYR A 205 4.68 9.87 -17.85
C TYR A 205 4.62 8.81 -16.74
N TRP A 206 5.76 8.23 -16.40
CA TRP A 206 5.84 7.18 -15.39
C TRP A 206 5.47 7.66 -13.99
N LEU A 207 5.88 8.88 -13.63
CA LEU A 207 5.49 9.49 -12.37
C LEU A 207 3.96 9.63 -12.27
N ARG A 208 3.31 10.10 -13.33
CA ARG A 208 1.85 10.21 -13.38
C ARG A 208 1.14 8.85 -13.40
N ALA A 209 1.71 7.86 -14.07
CA ALA A 209 1.13 6.51 -14.11
C ALA A 209 1.12 5.83 -12.71
N CYS A 210 2.14 6.10 -11.89
CA CYS A 210 2.19 5.55 -10.53
C CYS A 210 1.25 6.26 -9.55
N LEU A 211 0.95 7.54 -9.75
CA LEU A 211 0.20 8.36 -8.79
C LEU A 211 -0.69 9.40 -9.50
N PRO A 212 -1.82 8.99 -10.04
CA PRO A 212 -2.79 9.95 -10.54
C PRO A 212 -3.31 10.82 -9.38
N GLY A 213 -3.13 12.13 -9.47
CA GLY A 213 -3.70 13.13 -8.54
C GLY A 213 -2.78 13.64 -7.43
N PHE A 214 -1.64 13.00 -7.14
CA PHE A 214 -0.65 13.49 -6.19
C PHE A 214 0.66 13.87 -6.90
N LEU A 215 0.61 14.88 -7.73
CA LEU A 215 1.79 15.45 -8.38
C LEU A 215 2.44 16.46 -7.44
N GLY A 216 3.69 16.21 -7.04
CA GLY A 216 4.55 17.25 -6.49
C GLY A 216 4.78 18.38 -7.51
N THR A 217 5.43 19.43 -7.08
CA THR A 217 6.00 20.43 -8.01
C THR A 217 7.03 19.74 -8.92
N ASP A 218 7.27 20.26 -10.12
CA ASP A 218 8.11 19.64 -11.16
C ASP A 218 9.50 19.18 -10.69
N ASP A 219 10.02 19.76 -9.60
CA ASP A 219 11.34 19.49 -9.05
C ASP A 219 11.34 18.53 -7.82
N ILE A 220 10.18 18.11 -7.32
CA ILE A 220 10.07 17.30 -6.12
C ILE A 220 9.37 15.98 -6.43
N LEU A 221 9.94 14.88 -5.93
CA LEU A 221 9.35 13.54 -6.06
C LEU A 221 7.97 13.45 -5.41
N PRO A 222 7.02 12.73 -6.02
CA PRO A 222 5.78 12.33 -5.36
C PRO A 222 6.03 11.54 -4.07
N ILE A 223 5.15 11.72 -3.09
CA ILE A 223 5.30 11.21 -1.71
C ILE A 223 5.57 9.69 -1.62
N THR A 224 4.99 8.87 -2.49
CA THR A 224 5.23 7.42 -2.50
C THR A 224 6.70 7.09 -2.79
N TYR A 225 7.39 7.94 -3.56
CA TYR A 225 8.82 7.75 -3.81
C TYR A 225 9.68 8.16 -2.61
N TRP A 226 9.25 9.12 -1.79
CA TRP A 226 9.98 9.49 -0.57
C TRP A 226 10.09 8.32 0.40
N HIS A 227 9.02 7.53 0.53
CA HIS A 227 9.10 6.32 1.35
C HIS A 227 10.16 5.34 0.78
N SER A 228 10.16 5.14 -0.55
CA SER A 228 11.17 4.31 -1.21
C SER A 228 12.58 4.83 -1.06
N THR A 229 12.80 6.14 -1.21
CA THR A 229 14.12 6.76 -1.09
C THR A 229 14.62 6.76 0.36
N PHE A 230 13.73 7.06 1.31
CA PHE A 230 14.03 6.96 2.74
C PHE A 230 14.46 5.54 3.11
N MET A 231 13.70 4.54 2.74
CA MET A 231 14.03 3.14 3.02
C MET A 231 15.33 2.70 2.34
N ALA A 232 15.57 3.12 1.10
CA ALA A 232 16.81 2.79 0.39
C ALA A 232 18.06 3.39 1.05
N ARG A 233 17.95 4.62 1.60
CA ARG A 233 19.03 5.26 2.37
C ARG A 233 19.26 4.55 3.70
N SER A 234 18.17 4.24 4.43
CA SER A 234 18.21 3.58 5.74
C SER A 234 18.83 2.18 5.65
N LEU A 235 18.41 1.39 4.66
CA LEU A 235 18.88 0.03 4.42
C LEU A 235 20.23 -0.02 3.69
N LYS A 236 20.71 1.12 3.17
CA LYS A 236 21.90 1.22 2.30
C LYS A 236 21.86 0.22 1.13
N GLY A 237 20.67 0.00 0.58
CA GLY A 237 20.45 -1.00 -0.45
C GLY A 237 19.21 -0.73 -1.30
N PRO A 238 18.97 -1.54 -2.34
CA PRO A 238 17.83 -1.35 -3.23
C PRO A 238 16.52 -1.65 -2.54
N VAL A 239 15.52 -0.80 -2.77
CA VAL A 239 14.12 -1.00 -2.36
C VAL A 239 13.25 -1.11 -3.60
N VAL A 240 12.53 -2.21 -3.70
CA VAL A 240 11.60 -2.48 -4.82
C VAL A 240 10.19 -2.30 -4.32
N ASN A 241 9.41 -1.50 -5.02
CA ASN A 241 8.00 -1.28 -4.75
C ASN A 241 7.17 -1.63 -6.01
N ARG A 242 6.02 -2.28 -5.82
CA ARG A 242 5.14 -2.73 -6.89
C ARG A 242 3.84 -1.96 -6.80
N VAL A 243 3.58 -1.17 -7.83
CA VAL A 243 2.45 -0.25 -7.89
C VAL A 243 1.36 -0.87 -8.76
N PRO A 244 0.16 -1.13 -8.22
CA PRO A 244 -0.97 -1.62 -9.00
C PRO A 244 -1.52 -0.51 -9.89
N HIS A 245 -1.60 -0.78 -11.20
CA HIS A 245 -2.18 0.08 -12.21
C HIS A 245 -3.45 -0.60 -12.79
N PRO A 246 -4.44 0.13 -13.32
CA PRO A 246 -5.63 -0.49 -13.94
C PRO A 246 -5.30 -1.54 -15.00
N ASP A 247 -4.27 -1.35 -15.77
CA ASP A 247 -3.89 -2.21 -16.89
C ASP A 247 -2.77 -3.23 -16.57
N GLY A 248 -2.29 -3.27 -15.32
CA GLY A 248 -1.21 -4.17 -14.92
C GLY A 248 -0.39 -3.62 -13.76
N TRP A 249 0.89 -3.96 -13.69
CA TRP A 249 1.76 -3.60 -12.58
C TRP A 249 3.02 -2.89 -13.04
N ILE A 250 3.38 -1.85 -12.28
CA ILE A 250 4.61 -1.07 -12.43
C ILE A 250 5.56 -1.48 -11.30
N GLU A 251 6.85 -1.58 -11.61
CA GLU A 251 7.92 -1.71 -10.65
C GLU A 251 8.65 -0.38 -10.51
N THR A 252 8.86 0.05 -9.29
CA THR A 252 9.77 1.14 -8.98
C THR A 252 10.90 0.60 -8.10
N ARG A 253 12.13 1.02 -8.38
CA ARG A 253 13.32 0.61 -7.65
C ARG A 253 14.13 1.83 -7.27
N ALA A 254 14.25 2.11 -5.97
CA ALA A 254 15.15 3.11 -5.43
C ALA A 254 16.43 2.43 -4.96
N GLN A 255 17.61 2.95 -5.37
CA GLN A 255 18.88 2.37 -4.98
C GLN A 255 19.99 3.43 -4.86
N PRO A 256 20.89 3.30 -3.88
CA PRO A 256 22.07 4.16 -3.78
C PRO A 256 22.95 4.06 -5.03
N LEU A 257 23.55 5.18 -5.43
CA LEU A 257 24.49 5.25 -6.53
C LEU A 257 25.93 5.12 -6.01
N ALA A 258 26.73 4.25 -6.60
CA ALA A 258 28.15 4.13 -6.28
C ALA A 258 28.92 5.36 -6.81
N GLY A 259 29.78 5.95 -5.99
CA GLY A 259 30.60 7.11 -6.37
C GLY A 259 29.86 8.44 -6.48
N ALA A 260 28.57 8.47 -6.17
CA ALA A 260 27.77 9.69 -6.16
C ALA A 260 27.92 10.48 -4.84
N ALA A 261 27.38 11.70 -4.79
CA ALA A 261 27.33 12.49 -3.58
C ALA A 261 26.51 11.80 -2.48
N ALA A 262 26.79 12.12 -1.21
CA ALA A 262 26.11 11.51 -0.08
C ALA A 262 24.60 11.68 -0.17
N GLY A 263 23.84 10.56 -0.11
CA GLY A 263 22.38 10.53 -0.16
C GLY A 263 21.76 10.54 -1.57
N GLU A 264 22.56 10.61 -2.64
CA GLU A 264 22.03 10.48 -4.00
C GLU A 264 21.55 9.05 -4.29
N LEU A 265 20.40 8.96 -4.95
CA LEU A 265 19.76 7.72 -5.34
C LEU A 265 19.34 7.75 -6.80
N ALA A 266 19.33 6.59 -7.43
CA ALA A 266 18.60 6.37 -8.68
C ALA A 266 17.26 5.71 -8.39
N ILE A 267 16.21 6.20 -9.04
CA ILE A 267 14.89 5.60 -9.07
C ILE A 267 14.64 5.12 -10.49
N THR A 268 14.47 3.83 -10.66
CA THR A 268 14.05 3.24 -11.94
C THR A 268 12.55 2.95 -11.89
N ILE A 269 11.81 3.31 -12.95
CA ILE A 269 10.38 3.04 -13.08
C ILE A 269 10.15 2.32 -14.40
N GLN A 270 9.53 1.16 -14.35
CA GLN A 270 9.32 0.30 -15.51
C GLN A 270 8.10 -0.63 -15.31
N PRO A 271 7.60 -1.30 -16.37
CA PRO A 271 6.69 -2.42 -16.17
C PRO A 271 7.32 -3.43 -15.20
N ALA A 272 6.54 -3.97 -14.28
CA ALA A 272 7.02 -5.01 -13.38
C ALA A 272 7.46 -6.24 -14.19
N THR A 273 8.42 -7.01 -13.68
CA THR A 273 8.74 -8.32 -14.25
C THR A 273 7.98 -9.42 -13.52
N THR A 274 7.66 -10.52 -14.18
CA THR A 274 7.01 -11.68 -13.54
C THR A 274 7.78 -12.12 -12.30
N ARG A 275 9.10 -12.14 -12.37
CA ARG A 275 9.98 -12.53 -11.28
C ARG A 275 9.82 -11.67 -10.04
N THR A 276 9.72 -10.36 -10.20
CA THR A 276 9.58 -9.42 -9.09
C THR A 276 8.15 -9.32 -8.58
N LEU A 277 7.19 -9.57 -9.47
CA LEU A 277 5.77 -9.42 -9.20
C LEU A 277 5.16 -10.65 -8.51
N LEU A 278 5.56 -11.86 -8.90
CA LEU A 278 4.95 -13.11 -8.44
C LEU A 278 4.87 -13.25 -6.90
N PRO A 279 5.91 -12.93 -6.11
CA PRO A 279 5.83 -13.00 -4.66
C PRO A 279 4.79 -12.03 -4.06
N ALA A 280 4.64 -10.84 -4.63
CA ALA A 280 3.63 -9.88 -4.17
C ALA A 280 2.21 -10.30 -4.58
N LEU A 281 2.04 -10.86 -5.79
CA LEU A 281 0.75 -11.40 -6.23
C LEU A 281 0.30 -12.54 -5.35
N THR A 282 1.20 -13.45 -4.91
CA THR A 282 0.84 -14.52 -3.99
C THR A 282 0.22 -13.97 -2.70
N ALA A 283 0.78 -12.88 -2.17
CA ALA A 283 0.23 -12.21 -1.01
C ALA A 283 -1.12 -11.54 -1.34
N TRP A 284 -1.17 -10.65 -2.34
CA TRP A 284 -2.38 -9.89 -2.69
C TRP A 284 -3.57 -10.79 -3.05
N TYR A 285 -3.35 -11.82 -3.84
CA TYR A 285 -4.41 -12.74 -4.30
C TYR A 285 -4.71 -13.86 -3.31
N GLY A 286 -4.03 -13.89 -2.17
CA GLY A 286 -4.27 -14.87 -1.12
C GLY A 286 -3.90 -16.29 -1.54
N VAL A 287 -2.84 -16.43 -2.31
CA VAL A 287 -2.29 -17.73 -2.72
C VAL A 287 -1.65 -18.39 -1.50
N THR A 288 -2.04 -19.62 -1.21
CA THR A 288 -1.46 -20.39 -0.09
C THR A 288 -0.04 -20.87 -0.43
N PRO A 289 0.79 -21.24 0.56
CA PRO A 289 2.15 -21.74 0.30
C PRO A 289 2.18 -22.98 -0.64
N ARG A 290 1.18 -23.88 -0.55
CA ARG A 290 1.08 -25.05 -1.44
C ARG A 290 0.70 -24.65 -2.87
N GLU A 291 -0.25 -23.73 -3.01
CA GLU A 291 -0.61 -23.15 -4.33
C GLU A 291 0.56 -22.36 -4.93
N ALA A 292 1.32 -21.63 -4.11
CA ALA A 292 2.50 -20.88 -4.57
C ALA A 292 3.60 -21.83 -5.11
N ALA A 293 3.82 -22.98 -4.45
CA ALA A 293 4.74 -23.99 -4.95
C ALA A 293 4.30 -24.53 -6.32
N VAL A 294 3.00 -24.85 -6.49
CA VAL A 294 2.45 -25.31 -7.77
C VAL A 294 2.55 -24.21 -8.82
N LEU A 295 2.25 -22.95 -8.45
CA LEU A 295 2.31 -21.81 -9.36
C LEU A 295 3.75 -21.58 -9.88
N HIS A 296 4.73 -21.66 -8.99
CA HIS A 296 6.15 -21.51 -9.34
C HIS A 296 6.56 -22.53 -10.42
N GLU A 297 6.26 -23.81 -10.19
CA GLU A 297 6.59 -24.87 -11.15
C GLU A 297 5.79 -24.74 -12.46
N ALA A 298 4.56 -24.23 -12.37
CA ALA A 298 3.73 -24.01 -13.57
C ALA A 298 4.28 -22.87 -14.44
N VAL A 299 4.79 -21.78 -13.82
CA VAL A 299 5.43 -20.64 -14.52
C VAL A 299 6.74 -21.07 -15.20
N GLU A 300 7.49 -21.99 -14.59
CA GLU A 300 8.67 -22.62 -15.20
C GLU A 300 8.32 -23.58 -16.38
N GLY A 301 7.03 -23.71 -16.70
CA GLY A 301 6.56 -24.50 -17.84
C GLY A 301 6.37 -26.00 -17.58
N LEU A 302 6.56 -26.50 -16.33
CA LEU A 302 6.48 -27.93 -16.05
C LEU A 302 5.05 -28.48 -16.22
N PRO A 303 4.84 -29.60 -16.91
CA PRO A 303 3.55 -30.29 -16.99
C PRO A 303 3.07 -30.79 -15.61
N GLY A 304 1.75 -30.84 -15.40
CA GLY A 304 1.15 -31.20 -14.10
C GLY A 304 1.67 -32.51 -13.50
N LYS A 305 1.95 -33.55 -14.32
CA LYS A 305 2.55 -34.82 -13.85
C LYS A 305 3.98 -34.63 -13.33
N GLN A 306 4.77 -33.71 -13.92
CA GLN A 306 6.13 -33.42 -13.45
C GLN A 306 6.08 -32.58 -12.16
N ILE A 307 5.16 -31.58 -12.09
CA ILE A 307 4.90 -30.83 -10.85
C ILE A 307 4.55 -31.77 -9.71
N ALA A 308 3.66 -32.73 -9.96
CA ALA A 308 3.26 -33.72 -8.96
C ALA A 308 4.45 -34.52 -8.41
N ARG A 309 5.33 -35.00 -9.28
CA ARG A 309 6.55 -35.73 -8.89
C ARG A 309 7.52 -34.82 -8.09
N ARG A 310 7.72 -33.57 -8.55
CA ARG A 310 8.67 -32.64 -7.94
C ARG A 310 8.24 -32.17 -6.54
N LEU A 311 6.93 -32.03 -6.35
CA LEU A 311 6.35 -31.58 -5.07
C LEU A 311 5.92 -32.72 -4.16
N ASP A 312 6.13 -34.01 -4.59
CA ASP A 312 5.72 -35.22 -3.88
C ASP A 312 4.23 -35.22 -3.52
N VAL A 313 3.38 -34.93 -4.51
CA VAL A 313 1.91 -34.95 -4.37
C VAL A 313 1.27 -35.67 -5.56
N SER A 314 -0.03 -36.02 -5.44
CA SER A 314 -0.75 -36.64 -6.56
C SER A 314 -1.01 -35.65 -7.69
N PRO A 315 -1.10 -36.13 -8.96
CA PRO A 315 -1.53 -35.27 -10.10
C PRO A 315 -2.92 -34.63 -9.87
N HIS A 316 -3.79 -35.31 -9.12
CA HIS A 316 -5.10 -34.79 -8.74
C HIS A 316 -4.97 -33.57 -7.82
N THR A 317 -4.11 -33.66 -6.81
CA THR A 317 -3.80 -32.54 -5.89
C THR A 317 -3.25 -31.33 -6.63
N VAL A 318 -2.34 -31.53 -7.61
CA VAL A 318 -1.84 -30.44 -8.46
C VAL A 318 -2.96 -29.78 -9.24
N ASN A 319 -3.88 -30.58 -9.80
CA ASN A 319 -5.01 -30.06 -10.55
C ASN A 319 -5.98 -29.24 -9.68
N ASP A 320 -6.22 -29.66 -8.44
CA ASP A 320 -7.04 -28.92 -7.48
C ASP A 320 -6.38 -27.58 -7.08
N HIS A 321 -5.06 -27.56 -6.87
CA HIS A 321 -4.33 -26.32 -6.63
C HIS A 321 -4.37 -25.40 -7.86
N LEU A 322 -4.24 -25.92 -9.08
CA LEU A 322 -4.37 -25.13 -10.30
C LEU A 322 -5.77 -24.52 -10.44
N LYS A 323 -6.84 -25.30 -10.19
CA LYS A 323 -8.21 -24.77 -10.17
C LYS A 323 -8.41 -23.66 -9.14
N ALA A 324 -7.83 -23.82 -7.95
CA ALA A 324 -7.86 -22.79 -6.92
C ALA A 324 -7.13 -21.51 -7.36
N LEU A 325 -5.97 -21.65 -8.02
CA LEU A 325 -5.23 -20.54 -8.62
C LEU A 325 -6.05 -19.86 -9.73
N TYR A 326 -6.67 -20.62 -10.63
CA TYR A 326 -7.51 -20.03 -11.70
C TYR A 326 -8.60 -19.14 -11.12
N ARG A 327 -9.31 -19.62 -10.08
CA ARG A 327 -10.33 -18.84 -9.40
C ARG A 327 -9.76 -17.57 -8.75
N LYS A 328 -8.56 -17.65 -8.13
CA LYS A 328 -7.92 -16.51 -7.46
C LYS A 328 -7.42 -15.45 -8.43
N PHE A 329 -6.94 -15.88 -9.59
CA PHE A 329 -6.44 -14.99 -10.64
C PHE A 329 -7.51 -14.59 -11.67
N GLY A 330 -8.74 -15.10 -11.54
CA GLY A 330 -9.84 -14.77 -12.44
C GLY A 330 -9.64 -15.30 -13.86
N VAL A 331 -8.98 -16.45 -14.02
CA VAL A 331 -8.73 -17.13 -15.30
C VAL A 331 -9.39 -18.51 -15.34
N SER A 332 -9.54 -19.09 -16.53
CA SER A 332 -10.29 -20.35 -16.72
C SER A 332 -9.37 -21.54 -17.03
N ALA A 333 -8.16 -21.29 -17.49
CA ALA A 333 -7.23 -22.32 -17.96
C ALA A 333 -5.79 -22.00 -17.57
N ARG A 334 -4.93 -23.03 -17.70
CA ARG A 334 -3.50 -22.91 -17.43
C ARG A 334 -2.82 -21.91 -18.37
N GLU A 335 -3.15 -21.98 -19.64
CA GLU A 335 -2.60 -21.09 -20.67
C GLU A 335 -2.95 -19.63 -20.36
N GLU A 336 -4.17 -19.37 -19.92
CA GLU A 336 -4.61 -18.04 -19.48
C GLU A 336 -3.86 -17.57 -18.22
N LEU A 337 -3.62 -18.48 -17.24
CA LEU A 337 -2.83 -18.16 -16.05
C LEU A 337 -1.41 -17.78 -16.42
N LEU A 338 -0.77 -18.56 -17.27
CA LEU A 338 0.60 -18.30 -17.73
C LEU A 338 0.67 -17.01 -18.55
N ALA A 339 -0.29 -16.79 -19.44
CA ALA A 339 -0.40 -15.56 -20.23
C ALA A 339 -0.70 -14.33 -19.36
N ALA A 340 -1.49 -14.49 -18.29
CA ALA A 340 -1.77 -13.42 -17.33
C ALA A 340 -0.54 -13.05 -16.48
N LEU A 341 0.41 -13.96 -16.32
CA LEU A 341 1.66 -13.73 -15.56
C LEU A 341 2.84 -13.40 -16.47
N ALA A 342 2.78 -13.78 -17.75
CA ALA A 342 3.82 -13.46 -18.72
C ALA A 342 3.65 -12.02 -19.22
N HIS A 343 4.77 -11.26 -19.13
CA HIS A 343 4.95 -9.83 -19.53
C HIS A 343 3.79 -9.01 -19.97
#